data_fe5cf9181b5bfff2e1b18e5f0acd9bcd
#
_entry.id   fe5cf9181b5bfff2e1b18e5f0acd9bcd
#
_cell.length_a   1.000
_cell.length_b   1.000
_cell.length_c   1.000
_cell.angle_alpha   90.00
_cell.angle_beta   90.00
_cell.angle_gamma   90.00
#
_symmetry.space_group_name_H-M   'P 1'
#
loop_
_entity.id
_entity.type
_entity.pdbx_description
1 polymer ?
#
loop_
_entity_poly.entity_id
_entity_poly.type
_entity_poly.pdbx_seq_one_letter_code
_entity_poly.pdbx_strand_id
1 'polypeptide(L)'
;TKRICKEYNIHENIKSPTFTYVIEYTSGDVTVYHFDAYRIINSEEIYEIGFEDYIGEENAVVIVEWADNIMDEMPEHTVYIEIAYNDETSRKISMYKLKNGEKEYVDFCNNNDN
;
A
#
# COMPACT_ATOMS: atom_id res chain seq x y z
N THR A 1 -0.16 -7.52 1.07
CA THR A 1 -0.83 -7.37 -0.24
C THR A 1 -1.67 -8.59 -0.60
N LYS A 2 -1.15 -9.78 -0.43
CA LYS A 2 -1.88 -11.01 -0.73
C LYS A 2 -3.22 -11.10 0.02
N ARG A 3 -3.22 -10.75 1.30
CA ARG A 3 -4.43 -10.79 2.12
C ARG A 3 -5.45 -9.77 1.64
N ILE A 4 -5.00 -8.57 1.31
CA ILE A 4 -5.88 -7.52 0.81
C ILE A 4 -6.50 -7.94 -0.51
N CYS A 5 -5.71 -8.49 -1.42
CA CYS A 5 -6.22 -8.99 -2.70
C CYS A 5 -7.27 -10.08 -2.49
N LYS A 6 -7.07 -10.95 -1.52
CA LYS A 6 -8.02 -12.01 -1.20
C LYS A 6 -9.38 -11.44 -0.75
N GLU A 7 -9.36 -10.36 0.02
CA GLU A 7 -10.61 -9.71 0.46
C GLU A 7 -11.40 -9.12 -0.72
N TYR A 8 -10.72 -8.78 -1.82
CA TYR A 8 -11.37 -8.33 -3.05
C TYR A 8 -11.62 -9.47 -4.04
N ASN A 9 -11.58 -10.72 -3.56
CA ASN A 9 -11.82 -11.92 -4.38
C ASN A 9 -10.80 -12.14 -5.49
N ILE A 10 -9.58 -11.69 -5.29
CA ILE A 10 -8.47 -11.94 -6.20
C ILE A 10 -7.75 -13.19 -5.72
N HIS A 11 -7.83 -14.27 -6.50
CA HIS A 11 -7.27 -15.56 -6.14
C HIS A 11 -6.10 -15.98 -7.04
N GLU A 12 -5.63 -15.07 -7.87
CA GLU A 12 -4.44 -15.34 -8.67
C GLU A 12 -3.19 -15.38 -7.80
N ASN A 13 -2.11 -15.88 -8.37
CA ASN A 13 -0.83 -15.95 -7.68
C ASN A 13 -0.25 -14.56 -7.51
N ILE A 14 -0.41 -14.00 -6.33
CA ILE A 14 0.04 -12.63 -6.01
C ILE A 14 1.55 -12.64 -5.81
N LYS A 15 2.23 -11.77 -6.53
CA LYS A 15 3.69 -11.62 -6.47
C LYS A 15 4.06 -10.17 -6.20
N SER A 16 5.25 -9.95 -5.65
CA SER A 16 5.81 -8.60 -5.61
C SER A 16 6.33 -8.22 -6.98
N PRO A 17 6.07 -7.00 -7.45
CA PRO A 17 6.59 -6.51 -8.73
C PRO A 17 8.09 -6.20 -8.62
N THR A 18 8.93 -7.13 -9.08
CA THR A 18 10.38 -7.00 -8.93
C THR A 18 11.06 -6.25 -10.07
N PHE A 19 10.52 -6.36 -11.27
CA PHE A 19 11.13 -5.73 -12.46
C PHE A 19 10.28 -4.63 -13.04
N THR A 20 8.96 -4.74 -12.90
CA THR A 20 8.05 -3.66 -13.20
C THR A 20 7.60 -3.06 -11.88
N TYR A 21 7.42 -1.77 -11.83
CA TYR A 21 7.05 -1.11 -10.57
C TYR A 21 5.59 -1.33 -10.18
N VAL A 22 4.78 -1.86 -11.06
CA VAL A 22 3.35 -2.04 -10.80
C VAL A 22 2.83 -3.34 -11.40
N ILE A 23 1.95 -4.01 -10.65
CA ILE A 23 1.19 -5.15 -11.15
C ILE A 23 -0.29 -4.84 -10.92
N GLU A 24 -1.11 -5.15 -11.90
CA GLU A 24 -2.54 -4.91 -11.88
C GLU A 24 -3.31 -6.22 -11.67
N TYR A 25 -4.24 -6.20 -10.72
CA TYR A 25 -5.15 -7.32 -10.47
C TYR A 25 -6.58 -6.79 -10.53
N THR A 26 -7.45 -7.48 -11.26
CA THR A 26 -8.84 -7.04 -11.41
C THR A 26 -9.80 -8.10 -10.88
N SER A 27 -10.82 -7.65 -10.15
CA SER A 27 -11.91 -8.50 -9.69
C SER A 27 -13.21 -7.71 -9.76
N GLY A 28 -14.09 -8.11 -10.70
CA GLY A 28 -15.33 -7.38 -10.92
C GLY A 28 -15.06 -5.93 -11.29
N ASP A 29 -15.62 -5.02 -10.52
CA ASP A 29 -15.48 -3.58 -10.75
C ASP A 29 -14.27 -2.97 -10.06
N VAL A 30 -13.56 -3.75 -9.23
CA VAL A 30 -12.44 -3.25 -8.45
C VAL A 30 -11.12 -3.67 -9.08
N THR A 31 -10.19 -2.73 -9.20
CA THR A 31 -8.84 -2.99 -9.66
C THR A 31 -7.87 -2.70 -8.52
N VAL A 32 -6.94 -3.59 -8.28
CA VAL A 32 -5.87 -3.40 -7.31
C VAL A 32 -4.57 -3.18 -8.07
N TYR A 33 -3.93 -2.05 -7.81
CA TYR A 33 -2.60 -1.75 -8.35
C TYR A 33 -1.58 -1.94 -7.23
N HIS A 34 -0.65 -2.84 -7.45
CA HIS A 34 0.39 -3.16 -6.47
C HIS A 34 1.73 -2.62 -6.95
N PHE A 35 2.23 -1.60 -6.25
CA PHE A 35 3.52 -0.98 -6.52
C PHE A 35 4.55 -1.47 -5.52
N ASP A 36 5.78 -1.64 -5.97
CA ASP A 36 6.91 -1.90 -5.09
C ASP A 36 7.96 -0.82 -5.33
N ALA A 37 8.15 0.02 -4.33
CA ALA A 37 9.08 1.14 -4.40
C ALA A 37 10.48 0.81 -3.86
N TYR A 38 10.77 -0.44 -3.58
CA TYR A 38 12.04 -0.86 -2.99
C TYR A 38 13.25 -0.41 -3.81
N ARG A 39 13.16 -0.45 -5.13
CA ARG A 39 14.25 -0.10 -6.04
C ARG A 39 14.23 1.33 -6.52
N ILE A 40 13.26 2.12 -6.09
CA ILE A 40 13.19 3.52 -6.46
C ILE A 40 14.24 4.29 -5.67
N ILE A 41 15.17 4.93 -6.38
CA ILE A 41 16.24 5.71 -5.79
C ILE A 41 15.81 7.16 -5.60
N ASN A 42 15.07 7.69 -6.58
CA ASN A 42 14.60 9.06 -6.58
C ASN A 42 13.08 9.05 -6.63
N SER A 43 12.43 9.74 -5.70
CA SER A 43 10.96 9.77 -5.62
C SER A 43 10.30 10.24 -6.92
N GLU A 44 10.99 11.04 -7.73
CA GLU A 44 10.45 11.49 -9.01
C GLU A 44 10.23 10.34 -10.00
N GLU A 45 10.91 9.21 -9.84
CA GLU A 45 10.72 8.05 -10.70
C GLU A 45 9.29 7.53 -10.68
N ILE A 46 8.59 7.71 -9.56
CA ILE A 46 7.21 7.23 -9.42
C ILE A 46 6.27 7.97 -10.39
N TYR A 47 6.57 9.22 -10.71
CA TYR A 47 5.78 9.98 -11.67
C TYR A 47 5.99 9.49 -13.09
N GLU A 48 7.21 9.03 -13.41
CA GLU A 48 7.52 8.52 -14.74
C GLU A 48 6.71 7.29 -15.10
N ILE A 49 6.30 6.51 -14.10
CA ILE A 49 5.47 5.32 -14.32
C ILE A 49 3.98 5.61 -14.25
N GLY A 50 3.60 6.89 -14.11
CA GLY A 50 2.20 7.30 -14.16
C GLY A 50 1.44 7.13 -12.85
N PHE A 51 2.10 7.19 -11.72
CA PHE A 51 1.50 6.97 -10.41
C PHE A 51 0.27 7.83 -10.16
N GLU A 52 0.29 9.08 -10.59
CA GLU A 52 -0.83 10.00 -10.41
C GLU A 52 -2.12 9.50 -11.07
N ASP A 53 -2.00 8.87 -12.22
CA ASP A 53 -3.15 8.33 -12.92
C ASP A 53 -3.77 7.16 -12.16
N TYR A 54 -2.94 6.34 -11.53
CA TYR A 54 -3.42 5.20 -10.77
C TYR A 54 -4.14 5.61 -9.50
N ILE A 55 -3.62 6.59 -8.77
CA ILE A 55 -4.24 7.05 -7.53
C ILE A 55 -5.52 7.85 -7.77
N GLY A 56 -5.71 8.36 -8.97
CA GLY A 56 -6.91 9.09 -9.35
C GLY A 56 -8.02 8.23 -9.93
N GLU A 57 -7.78 6.95 -10.13
CA GLU A 57 -8.74 6.06 -10.76
C GLU A 57 -9.86 5.64 -9.81
N GLU A 58 -11.11 5.69 -10.28
CA GLU A 58 -12.24 5.25 -9.51
C GLU A 58 -12.27 3.73 -9.39
N ASN A 59 -12.82 3.23 -8.29
CA ASN A 59 -12.92 1.80 -7.99
C ASN A 59 -11.57 1.08 -8.02
N ALA A 60 -10.54 1.80 -7.64
CA ALA A 60 -9.20 1.26 -7.57
C ALA A 60 -8.66 1.30 -6.14
N VAL A 61 -7.88 0.29 -5.80
CA VAL A 61 -7.11 0.25 -4.56
C VAL A 61 -5.65 0.24 -4.97
N VAL A 62 -4.89 1.19 -4.46
CA VAL A 62 -3.46 1.28 -4.72
C VAL A 62 -2.70 0.86 -3.47
N ILE A 63 -1.87 -0.15 -3.60
CA ILE A 63 -1.04 -0.67 -2.51
C ILE A 63 0.41 -0.43 -2.87
N VAL A 64 1.13 0.24 -2.00
CA VAL A 64 2.55 0.53 -2.22
C VAL A 64 3.38 -0.13 -1.13
N GLU A 65 4.27 -1.01 -1.52
CA GLU A 65 5.25 -1.61 -0.61
C GLU A 65 6.54 -0.80 -0.66
N TRP A 66 7.22 -0.72 0.46
CA TRP A 66 8.46 0.05 0.62
C TRP A 66 8.27 1.53 0.29
N ALA A 67 7.18 2.09 0.79
CA ALA A 67 6.82 3.48 0.51
C ALA A 67 7.79 4.51 1.11
N ASP A 68 8.72 4.09 1.96
CA ASP A 68 9.70 4.98 2.58
C ASP A 68 10.45 5.84 1.57
N ASN A 69 10.68 5.28 0.39
CA ASN A 69 11.43 5.97 -0.65
C ASN A 69 10.60 7.05 -1.38
N ILE A 70 9.30 7.03 -1.22
CA ILE A 70 8.39 7.91 -1.95
C ILE A 70 7.35 8.57 -1.05
N MET A 71 7.66 8.74 0.24
CA MET A 71 6.72 9.32 1.20
C MET A 71 6.22 10.70 0.78
N ASP A 72 7.08 11.49 0.16
CA ASP A 72 6.75 12.84 -0.29
C ASP A 72 5.68 12.86 -1.39
N GLU A 73 5.50 11.73 -2.05
CA GLU A 73 4.59 11.63 -3.19
C GLU A 73 3.24 11.01 -2.81
N MET A 74 3.06 10.63 -1.55
CA MET A 74 1.84 9.99 -1.10
C MET A 74 0.71 11.00 -0.91
N PRO A 75 -0.52 10.66 -1.35
CA PRO A 75 -1.69 11.51 -1.14
C PRO A 75 -2.01 11.68 0.35
N GLU A 76 -2.72 12.77 0.68
CA GLU A 76 -3.09 13.07 2.06
C GLU A 76 -3.91 11.99 2.75
N HIS A 77 -4.70 11.27 2.01
CA HIS A 77 -5.61 10.25 2.58
C HIS A 77 -5.00 8.86 2.63
N THR A 78 -3.70 8.76 2.50
CA THR A 78 -3.01 7.48 2.53
C THR A 78 -3.06 6.86 3.92
N VAL A 79 -3.37 5.57 3.98
CA VAL A 79 -3.25 4.79 5.21
C VAL A 79 -1.90 4.09 5.18
N TYR A 80 -1.10 4.32 6.21
CA TYR A 80 0.23 3.72 6.33
C TYR A 80 0.16 2.53 7.26
N ILE A 81 0.79 1.45 6.84
CA ILE A 81 0.93 0.26 7.67
C ILE A 81 2.43 0.03 7.87
N GLU A 82 2.85 0.11 9.12
CA GLU A 82 4.23 -0.11 9.50
C GLU A 82 4.36 -1.47 10.16
N ILE A 83 5.25 -2.29 9.63
CA ILE A 83 5.50 -3.63 10.16
C ILE A 83 6.92 -3.64 10.69
N ALA A 84 7.05 -3.76 12.01
CA ALA A 84 8.33 -3.74 12.69
C ALA A 84 8.66 -5.10 13.29
N TYR A 85 9.95 -5.43 13.33
CA TYR A 85 10.43 -6.61 14.00
C TYR A 85 10.16 -6.50 15.50
N ASN A 86 9.62 -7.53 16.08
CA ASN A 86 9.41 -7.62 17.53
C ASN A 86 10.28 -8.73 18.12
N ASP A 87 10.11 -9.96 17.66
CA ASP A 87 10.97 -11.09 17.98
C ASP A 87 10.90 -12.12 16.86
N GLU A 88 11.52 -13.28 17.05
CA GLU A 88 11.63 -14.31 16.01
C GLU A 88 10.29 -14.81 15.49
N THR A 89 9.25 -14.73 16.31
CA THR A 89 7.92 -15.29 15.97
C THR A 89 6.84 -14.23 15.82
N SER A 90 7.16 -12.96 16.04
CA SER A 90 6.15 -11.90 16.01
C SER A 90 6.64 -10.63 15.36
N ARG A 91 5.68 -9.85 14.89
CA ARG A 91 5.91 -8.52 14.33
C ARG A 91 4.93 -7.55 14.97
N LYS A 92 5.37 -6.32 15.12
CA LYS A 92 4.50 -5.24 15.58
C LYS A 92 3.94 -4.52 14.37
N ILE A 93 2.61 -4.45 14.28
CA ILE A 93 1.94 -3.78 13.19
C ILE A 93 1.26 -2.53 13.72
N SER A 94 1.55 -1.40 13.10
CA SER A 94 0.94 -0.12 13.42
C SER A 94 0.28 0.45 12.18
N MET A 95 -0.87 1.07 12.35
CA MET A 95 -1.60 1.70 11.25
C MET A 95 -1.81 3.17 11.60
N TYR A 96 -1.52 4.07 10.69
CA TYR A 96 -1.67 5.49 10.94
C TYR A 96 -1.97 6.27 9.66
N LYS A 97 -2.46 7.48 9.85
CA LYS A 97 -2.58 8.50 8.81
C LYS A 97 -1.73 9.69 9.22
N LEU A 98 -1.30 10.48 8.25
CA LEU A 98 -0.60 11.73 8.52
C LEU A 98 -1.58 12.89 8.47
N LYS A 99 -1.59 13.69 9.51
CA LYS A 99 -2.41 14.90 9.60
C LYS A 99 -1.49 16.05 9.96
N ASN A 100 -1.34 17.00 9.04
CA ASN A 100 -0.41 18.14 9.21
C ASN A 100 1.01 17.69 9.54
N GLY A 101 1.45 16.57 8.95
CA GLY A 101 2.77 16.02 9.17
C GLY A 101 2.93 15.17 10.43
N GLU A 102 1.88 15.05 11.24
CA GLU A 102 1.91 14.26 12.45
C GLU A 102 1.17 12.93 12.27
N LYS A 103 1.68 11.87 12.91
CA LYS A 103 1.07 10.55 12.85
C LYS A 103 -0.18 10.50 13.73
N GLU A 104 -1.28 10.10 13.14
CA GLU A 104 -2.52 9.84 13.85
C GLU A 104 -2.80 8.35 13.76
N TYR A 105 -2.56 7.63 14.84
CA TYR A 105 -2.68 6.17 14.85
C TYR A 105 -4.13 5.74 14.86
N VAL A 106 -4.39 4.68 14.11
CA VAL A 106 -5.71 4.05 14.04
C VAL A 106 -5.71 2.87 14.98
N ASP A 107 -6.67 2.82 15.89
CA ASP A 107 -6.85 1.68 16.78
C ASP A 107 -7.78 0.67 16.13
N PHE A 108 -7.19 -0.25 15.40
CA PHE A 108 -7.97 -1.27 14.71
C PHE A 108 -8.39 -2.44 15.62
N CYS A 109 -7.96 -2.44 16.86
CA CYS A 109 -8.42 -3.43 17.83
C CYS A 109 -9.87 -3.20 18.23
N ASN A 110 -10.33 -1.95 18.19
CA ASN A 110 -11.71 -1.62 18.53
C ASN A 110 -12.73 -2.20 17.57
N ASN A 111 -12.30 -2.53 16.38
CA ASN A 111 -13.20 -3.06 15.36
C ASN A 111 -13.59 -4.50 15.59
N ASN A 112 -12.97 -5.13 16.56
CA ASN A 112 -13.19 -6.54 16.88
C ASN A 112 -14.15 -6.75 18.03
N ASP A 113 -14.68 -5.70 18.58
CA ASP A 113 -15.60 -5.77 19.72
C ASP A 113 -17.00 -6.19 19.31
N ASN A 114 -17.12 -6.60 18.12
CA ASN A 114 -18.42 -6.90 17.55
C ASN A 114 -18.63 -8.35 17.31
#